data_b0ae7d7cc6a97ce7846e62ad8fec2b3c
#
_entry.id   b0ae7d7cc6a97ce7846e62ad8fec2b3c
#
_cell.length_a   1.000
_cell.length_b   1.000
_cell.length_c   1.000
_cell.angle_alpha   90.00
_cell.angle_beta   90.00
_cell.angle_gamma   90.00
#
_symmetry.space_group_name_H-M   'P 1'
#
loop_
_entity.id
_entity.type
_entity.pdbx_description
1 polymer ?
#
loop_
_entity_poly.entity_id
_entity_poly.type
_entity_poly.pdbx_seq_one_letter_code
_entity_poly.pdbx_strand_id
1 'polypeptide(L)'
;MSLNIEGSSCARCKAYLFSEDDVVYCPECGAPHHRDCYSALGHCALEELHGTPQQYSREKEIEAKNKIAEKEKQEEKEREQARKAEEGFKTCGMCGERYDFTSHRCPKCGAPDVSRISGFEGFDFLGGVPADYVIDENVTADDAKRFVATNTHRYVPKFATLNKTNKISWNWMAFLFPCSWMLSRKMFKGGIVAGILSIITSLFSYPLSLALYNQGLIGTPASPELIKNFSEALPQIGGAVILCAMAGLILELVLRLVFGMFGDYFYRNYAVEQIKRIKAESIDPDEEYRKKGGANLFLFLLGLLAVEYLPSFIVMLF
;
A
#
# COMPACT_ATOMS: atom_id res chain seq x y z
N MET A 1 25.81 -35.51 43.56
CA MET A 1 24.49 -35.25 42.98
C MET A 1 24.46 -33.78 42.56
N SER A 2 24.57 -33.50 41.29
CA SER A 2 24.36 -32.13 40.79
C SER A 2 22.89 -31.80 40.92
N LEU A 3 22.56 -30.90 41.84
CA LEU A 3 21.21 -30.39 42.00
C LEU A 3 20.90 -29.56 40.74
N ASN A 4 19.89 -29.94 39.96
CA ASN A 4 19.43 -29.19 38.82
C ASN A 4 18.92 -27.81 39.27
N ILE A 5 19.67 -26.77 38.98
CA ILE A 5 19.40 -25.35 39.39
C ILE A 5 18.40 -24.70 38.46
N GLU A 6 18.18 -25.25 37.27
CA GLU A 6 17.32 -24.68 36.24
C GLU A 6 15.91 -24.41 36.74
N GLY A 7 15.45 -23.24 36.54
CA GLY A 7 14.13 -22.78 36.93
C GLY A 7 14.03 -22.15 38.33
N SER A 8 15.13 -22.01 39.09
CA SER A 8 15.12 -21.37 40.41
C SER A 8 15.57 -19.90 40.34
N SER A 9 15.15 -19.11 41.35
CA SER A 9 15.55 -17.70 41.49
C SER A 9 16.21 -17.49 42.84
N CYS A 10 17.22 -16.59 42.89
CA CYS A 10 17.87 -16.24 44.15
C CYS A 10 16.89 -15.67 45.15
N ALA A 11 16.81 -16.19 46.37
CA ALA A 11 15.85 -15.74 47.38
C ALA A 11 16.01 -14.29 47.77
N ARG A 12 17.23 -13.69 47.62
CA ARG A 12 17.51 -12.29 47.94
C ARG A 12 17.20 -11.38 46.76
N CYS A 13 17.90 -11.50 45.62
CA CYS A 13 17.84 -10.57 44.51
C CYS A 13 16.74 -10.91 43.48
N LYS A 14 16.10 -12.07 43.59
CA LYS A 14 15.06 -12.59 42.70
C LYS A 14 15.50 -12.85 41.27
N ALA A 15 16.81 -12.68 40.97
CA ALA A 15 17.35 -12.99 39.66
C ALA A 15 17.32 -14.50 39.41
N TYR A 16 17.16 -14.88 38.14
CA TYR A 16 17.23 -16.28 37.71
C TYR A 16 18.61 -16.83 37.94
N LEU A 17 18.70 -18.11 38.38
CA LEU A 17 19.93 -18.82 38.65
C LEU A 17 20.29 -19.70 37.45
N PHE A 18 21.42 -19.44 36.84
CA PHE A 18 21.96 -20.22 35.73
C PHE A 18 22.89 -21.37 36.27
N SER A 19 23.13 -22.35 35.42
CA SER A 19 24.01 -23.50 35.78
C SER A 19 25.44 -23.09 36.09
N GLU A 20 25.87 -21.92 35.63
CA GLU A 20 27.22 -21.36 35.79
C GLU A 20 27.35 -20.47 37.04
N ASP A 21 26.22 -20.15 37.71
CA ASP A 21 26.21 -19.29 38.88
C ASP A 21 26.73 -20.08 40.12
N ASP A 22 27.48 -19.35 40.96
CA ASP A 22 27.91 -19.89 42.26
C ASP A 22 26.76 -19.77 43.28
N VAL A 23 26.05 -20.89 43.48
CA VAL A 23 24.82 -20.96 44.27
C VAL A 23 25.05 -21.64 45.61
N VAL A 24 24.52 -21.03 46.66
CA VAL A 24 24.47 -21.57 48.03
C VAL A 24 23.04 -21.83 48.43
N TYR A 25 22.79 -22.93 49.08
CA TYR A 25 21.47 -23.30 49.60
C TYR A 25 21.42 -23.07 51.11
N CYS A 26 20.30 -22.46 51.57
CA CYS A 26 20.07 -22.35 53.02
C CYS A 26 20.00 -23.76 53.67
N PRO A 27 20.78 -24.03 54.75
CA PRO A 27 20.77 -25.33 55.37
C PRO A 27 19.45 -25.70 56.03
N GLU A 28 18.58 -24.72 56.37
CA GLU A 28 17.31 -24.96 57.08
C GLU A 28 16.13 -25.11 56.12
N CYS A 29 16.02 -24.26 55.12
CA CYS A 29 14.85 -24.27 54.20
C CYS A 29 15.18 -24.69 52.79
N GLY A 30 16.47 -24.82 52.40
CA GLY A 30 16.91 -25.19 51.08
C GLY A 30 16.74 -24.08 50.02
N ALA A 31 16.43 -22.84 50.39
CA ALA A 31 16.29 -21.74 49.46
C ALA A 31 17.60 -21.38 48.78
N PRO A 32 17.64 -21.24 47.41
CA PRO A 32 18.86 -20.95 46.69
C PRO A 32 19.21 -19.47 46.73
N HIS A 33 20.51 -19.16 46.83
CA HIS A 33 21.06 -17.80 46.83
C HIS A 33 22.32 -17.79 45.96
N HIS A 34 22.63 -16.70 45.30
CA HIS A 34 24.00 -16.47 44.85
C HIS A 34 24.90 -16.40 46.07
N ARG A 35 26.11 -16.94 46.01
CA ARG A 35 27.07 -16.89 47.13
C ARG A 35 27.29 -15.48 47.66
N ASP A 36 27.46 -14.53 46.75
CA ASP A 36 27.63 -13.10 47.12
C ASP A 36 26.40 -12.54 47.82
N CYS A 37 25.21 -12.92 47.39
CA CYS A 37 23.95 -12.50 48.01
C CYS A 37 23.80 -13.06 49.42
N TYR A 38 24.17 -14.33 49.63
CA TYR A 38 24.11 -14.95 50.95
C TYR A 38 25.19 -14.38 51.89
N SER A 39 26.43 -14.23 51.41
CA SER A 39 27.54 -13.67 52.18
C SER A 39 27.29 -12.22 52.59
N ALA A 40 26.68 -11.42 51.76
CA ALA A 40 26.37 -10.02 52.06
C ALA A 40 25.23 -9.86 53.10
N LEU A 41 24.37 -10.86 53.30
CA LEU A 41 23.36 -10.89 54.37
C LEU A 41 23.88 -11.53 55.64
N GLY A 42 24.75 -12.56 55.51
CA GLY A 42 25.23 -13.40 56.61
C GLY A 42 24.22 -14.46 57.06
N HIS A 43 23.02 -14.45 56.49
CA HIS A 43 21.91 -15.36 56.79
C HIS A 43 20.99 -15.58 55.59
N CYS A 44 20.02 -16.46 55.72
CA CYS A 44 19.02 -16.67 54.67
C CYS A 44 18.11 -15.45 54.48
N ALA A 45 17.87 -15.04 53.23
CA ALA A 45 16.93 -13.97 52.95
C ALA A 45 15.47 -14.28 53.34
N LEU A 46 15.15 -15.52 53.65
CA LEU A 46 13.85 -16.01 54.06
C LEU A 46 13.86 -16.52 55.52
N GLU A 47 14.81 -16.05 56.35
CA GLU A 47 14.99 -16.50 57.74
C GLU A 47 13.71 -16.35 58.59
N GLU A 48 12.98 -15.27 58.41
CA GLU A 48 11.73 -14.99 59.12
C GLU A 48 10.63 -16.03 58.82
N LEU A 49 10.75 -16.76 57.72
CA LEU A 49 9.79 -17.78 57.31
C LEU A 49 10.19 -19.17 57.76
N HIS A 50 11.38 -19.37 58.32
CA HIS A 50 11.83 -20.67 58.81
C HIS A 50 10.90 -21.23 59.90
N GLY A 51 10.58 -22.52 59.78
CA GLY A 51 9.68 -23.18 60.73
C GLY A 51 8.19 -22.80 60.62
N THR A 52 7.84 -21.94 59.66
CA THR A 52 6.43 -21.54 59.43
C THR A 52 5.82 -22.34 58.25
N PRO A 53 4.47 -22.40 58.12
CA PRO A 53 3.81 -23.00 56.98
C PRO A 53 4.20 -22.35 55.62
N GLN A 54 4.76 -21.13 55.63
CA GLN A 54 5.22 -20.37 54.49
C GLN A 54 6.69 -20.58 54.19
N GLN A 55 7.39 -21.47 54.94
CA GLN A 55 8.78 -21.83 54.66
C GLN A 55 8.98 -22.27 53.21
N TYR A 56 10.09 -21.81 52.63
CA TYR A 56 10.47 -22.18 51.27
C TYR A 56 10.51 -23.73 51.12
N SER A 57 9.91 -24.21 50.06
CA SER A 57 10.04 -25.59 49.61
C SER A 57 10.14 -25.54 48.09
N ARG A 58 11.11 -26.24 47.56
CA ARG A 58 11.33 -26.40 46.13
C ARG A 58 10.10 -26.99 45.42
N GLU A 59 9.45 -27.95 46.07
CA GLU A 59 8.24 -28.59 45.54
C GLU A 59 7.10 -27.55 45.37
N LYS A 60 6.89 -26.69 46.38
CA LYS A 60 5.91 -25.61 46.30
C LYS A 60 6.24 -24.59 45.19
N GLU A 61 7.53 -24.26 44.99
CA GLU A 61 7.95 -23.37 43.91
C GLU A 61 7.69 -23.98 42.52
N ILE A 62 8.01 -25.27 42.34
CA ILE A 62 7.76 -25.99 41.10
C ILE A 62 6.25 -26.09 40.83
N GLU A 63 5.45 -26.39 41.86
CA GLU A 63 4.00 -26.47 41.72
C GLU A 63 3.39 -25.11 41.36
N ALA A 64 3.86 -24.01 41.96
CA ALA A 64 3.43 -22.66 41.62
C ALA A 64 3.77 -22.28 40.17
N LYS A 65 4.99 -22.63 39.71
CA LYS A 65 5.41 -22.39 38.30
C LYS A 65 4.59 -23.22 37.32
N ASN A 66 4.33 -24.47 37.63
CA ASN A 66 3.49 -25.34 36.81
C ASN A 66 2.06 -24.79 36.69
N LYS A 67 1.48 -24.32 37.78
CA LYS A 67 0.15 -23.66 37.74
C LYS A 67 0.12 -22.42 36.89
N ILE A 68 1.18 -21.59 36.92
CA ILE A 68 1.29 -20.40 36.07
C ILE A 68 1.41 -20.83 34.61
N ALA A 69 2.29 -21.79 34.30
CA ALA A 69 2.48 -22.29 32.94
C ALA A 69 1.21 -22.95 32.34
N GLU A 70 0.47 -23.67 33.19
CA GLU A 70 -0.82 -24.25 32.78
C GLU A 70 -1.86 -23.17 32.50
N LYS A 71 -1.89 -22.11 33.30
CA LYS A 71 -2.80 -20.97 33.10
C LYS A 71 -2.46 -20.22 31.81
N GLU A 72 -1.17 -19.96 31.56
CA GLU A 72 -0.70 -19.31 30.31
C GLU A 72 -1.08 -20.14 29.08
N LYS A 73 -0.86 -21.48 29.15
CA LYS A 73 -1.27 -22.39 28.07
C LYS A 73 -2.78 -22.41 27.84
N GLN A 74 -3.56 -22.26 28.91
CA GLN A 74 -5.01 -22.19 28.79
C GLN A 74 -5.46 -20.88 28.16
N GLU A 75 -4.89 -19.74 28.60
CA GLU A 75 -5.16 -18.43 28.01
C GLU A 75 -4.74 -18.36 26.53
N GLU A 76 -3.62 -18.99 26.16
CA GLU A 76 -3.17 -19.08 24.77
C GLU A 76 -4.15 -19.89 23.91
N LYS A 77 -4.63 -21.04 24.41
CA LYS A 77 -5.65 -21.85 23.75
C LYS A 77 -6.97 -21.08 23.57
N GLU A 78 -7.40 -20.34 24.58
CA GLU A 78 -8.61 -19.53 24.50
C GLU A 78 -8.46 -18.39 23.48
N ARG A 79 -7.30 -17.73 23.46
CA ARG A 79 -6.96 -16.72 22.44
C ARG A 79 -6.95 -17.30 21.02
N GLU A 80 -6.38 -18.50 20.88
CA GLU A 80 -6.34 -19.18 19.57
C GLU A 80 -7.75 -19.62 19.13
N GLN A 81 -8.58 -20.11 20.06
CA GLN A 81 -9.99 -20.44 19.76
C GLN A 81 -10.81 -19.20 19.41
N ALA A 82 -10.61 -18.08 20.13
CA ALA A 82 -11.26 -16.81 19.83
C ALA A 82 -10.84 -16.30 18.44
N ARG A 83 -9.54 -16.38 18.10
CA ARG A 83 -9.03 -16.04 16.77
C ARG A 83 -9.64 -16.92 15.66
N LYS A 84 -9.71 -18.23 15.88
CA LYS A 84 -10.35 -19.16 14.93
C LYS A 84 -11.85 -18.88 14.79
N ALA A 85 -12.54 -18.49 15.87
CA ALA A 85 -13.94 -18.10 15.83
C ALA A 85 -14.14 -16.76 15.08
N GLU A 86 -13.19 -15.83 15.17
CA GLU A 86 -13.19 -14.61 14.37
C GLU A 86 -12.85 -14.89 12.90
N GLU A 87 -11.93 -15.80 12.62
CA GLU A 87 -11.57 -16.26 11.28
C GLU A 87 -12.74 -17.01 10.59
N GLY A 88 -13.69 -17.55 11.35
CA GLY A 88 -14.92 -18.16 10.82
C GLY A 88 -15.96 -17.18 10.27
N PHE A 89 -15.74 -15.88 10.45
CA PHE A 89 -16.59 -14.81 9.94
C PHE A 89 -15.80 -13.81 9.12
N LYS A 90 -16.44 -13.22 8.12
CA LYS A 90 -15.89 -12.17 7.26
C LYS A 90 -16.88 -11.02 7.16
N THR A 91 -16.35 -9.83 6.87
CA THR A 91 -17.17 -8.62 6.72
C THR A 91 -17.40 -8.32 5.25
N CYS A 92 -18.64 -8.09 4.86
CA CYS A 92 -19.00 -7.71 3.51
C CYS A 92 -18.45 -6.32 3.17
N GLY A 93 -17.61 -6.22 2.13
CA GLY A 93 -17.05 -4.95 1.66
C GLY A 93 -18.09 -3.97 1.09
N MET A 94 -19.32 -4.46 0.79
CA MET A 94 -20.40 -3.63 0.21
C MET A 94 -21.34 -3.05 1.27
N CYS A 95 -21.72 -3.83 2.29
CA CYS A 95 -22.73 -3.40 3.26
C CYS A 95 -22.28 -3.49 4.73
N GLY A 96 -21.04 -3.92 4.99
CA GLY A 96 -20.50 -4.04 6.34
C GLY A 96 -21.04 -5.21 7.17
N GLU A 97 -21.94 -6.05 6.62
CA GLU A 97 -22.52 -7.20 7.33
C GLU A 97 -21.46 -8.27 7.59
N ARG A 98 -21.47 -8.82 8.82
CA ARG A 98 -20.60 -9.93 9.20
C ARG A 98 -21.32 -11.24 8.93
N TYR A 99 -20.68 -12.16 8.17
CA TYR A 99 -21.28 -13.42 7.76
C TYR A 99 -20.25 -14.55 7.71
N ASP A 100 -20.71 -15.79 7.68
CA ASP A 100 -19.89 -17.00 7.73
C ASP A 100 -18.87 -17.04 6.59
N PHE A 101 -17.62 -17.37 6.93
CA PHE A 101 -16.51 -17.49 5.98
C PHE A 101 -16.77 -18.52 4.87
N THR A 102 -17.61 -19.54 5.12
CA THR A 102 -17.95 -20.58 4.12
C THR A 102 -18.95 -20.09 3.09
N SER A 103 -19.68 -19.01 3.37
CA SER A 103 -20.70 -18.48 2.45
C SER A 103 -20.07 -17.78 1.26
N HIS A 104 -20.52 -18.11 0.06
CA HIS A 104 -20.05 -17.52 -1.20
C HIS A 104 -20.67 -16.15 -1.51
N ARG A 105 -21.71 -15.75 -0.78
CA ARG A 105 -22.42 -14.48 -0.96
C ARG A 105 -22.83 -13.91 0.38
N CYS A 106 -22.84 -12.59 0.50
CA CYS A 106 -23.39 -11.90 1.66
C CYS A 106 -24.90 -12.17 1.77
N PRO A 107 -25.41 -12.69 2.90
CA PRO A 107 -26.83 -12.98 3.06
C PRO A 107 -27.72 -11.73 3.06
N LYS A 108 -27.15 -10.54 3.37
CA LYS A 108 -27.89 -9.29 3.46
C LYS A 108 -28.02 -8.57 2.11
N CYS A 109 -26.94 -8.43 1.36
CA CYS A 109 -26.95 -7.64 0.12
C CYS A 109 -26.71 -8.47 -1.15
N GLY A 110 -26.48 -9.79 -1.03
CA GLY A 110 -26.22 -10.68 -2.15
C GLY A 110 -24.85 -10.52 -2.80
N ALA A 111 -23.99 -9.61 -2.29
CA ALA A 111 -22.67 -9.40 -2.82
C ALA A 111 -21.83 -10.68 -2.75
N PRO A 112 -21.11 -11.03 -3.83
CA PRO A 112 -20.27 -12.23 -3.85
C PRO A 112 -19.10 -12.11 -2.88
N ASP A 113 -18.67 -13.25 -2.33
CA ASP A 113 -17.49 -13.35 -1.48
C ASP A 113 -16.21 -13.31 -2.31
N VAL A 114 -15.40 -12.35 -2.02
CA VAL A 114 -14.14 -12.05 -2.74
C VAL A 114 -12.88 -12.62 -2.05
N SER A 115 -13.00 -13.22 -0.86
CA SER A 115 -11.84 -13.61 -0.04
C SER A 115 -11.19 -14.95 -0.43
N ARG A 116 -11.78 -15.74 -1.32
CA ARG A 116 -11.37 -17.14 -1.59
C ARG A 116 -10.54 -17.36 -2.86
N ILE A 117 -10.14 -16.31 -3.58
CA ILE A 117 -9.51 -16.49 -4.88
C ILE A 117 -8.06 -15.98 -4.89
N SER A 118 -7.20 -16.56 -4.07
CA SER A 118 -5.76 -16.47 -4.35
C SER A 118 -4.99 -17.60 -3.69
N GLY A 119 -4.30 -18.40 -4.50
CA GLY A 119 -3.32 -19.36 -4.07
C GLY A 119 -1.98 -18.73 -3.64
N PHE A 120 -1.99 -17.44 -3.30
CA PHE A 120 -0.87 -16.71 -2.71
C PHE A 120 -1.37 -16.11 -1.40
N GLU A 121 -1.03 -16.73 -0.28
CA GLU A 121 -1.33 -16.19 1.04
C GLU A 121 -0.72 -14.79 1.17
N GLY A 122 -1.54 -13.74 1.08
CA GLY A 122 -1.18 -12.37 1.41
C GLY A 122 -1.44 -11.29 0.38
N PHE A 123 -1.63 -11.57 -0.92
CA PHE A 123 -1.87 -10.52 -1.92
C PHE A 123 -3.00 -10.86 -2.89
N ASP A 124 -4.12 -10.14 -2.79
CA ASP A 124 -5.24 -10.28 -3.72
C ASP A 124 -5.03 -9.44 -4.99
N PHE A 125 -4.64 -10.09 -6.07
CA PHE A 125 -4.42 -9.45 -7.38
C PHE A 125 -5.71 -8.94 -8.04
N LEU A 126 -6.88 -9.36 -7.57
CA LEU A 126 -8.18 -8.91 -8.08
C LEU A 126 -8.79 -7.78 -7.23
N GLY A 127 -8.15 -7.45 -6.08
CA GLY A 127 -8.55 -6.35 -5.20
C GLY A 127 -9.96 -6.54 -4.63
N GLY A 128 -10.33 -7.78 -4.28
CA GLY A 128 -11.62 -8.11 -3.73
C GLY A 128 -12.72 -8.44 -4.75
N VAL A 129 -12.43 -8.50 -6.05
CA VAL A 129 -13.42 -8.84 -7.09
C VAL A 129 -13.32 -10.33 -7.44
N PRO A 130 -14.43 -11.11 -7.49
CA PRO A 130 -14.39 -12.50 -7.93
C PRO A 130 -13.84 -12.63 -9.35
N ALA A 131 -13.10 -13.71 -9.63
CA ALA A 131 -12.51 -13.94 -10.94
C ALA A 131 -13.57 -14.08 -12.06
N ASP A 132 -14.73 -14.64 -11.72
CA ASP A 132 -15.88 -14.85 -12.60
C ASP A 132 -16.82 -13.64 -12.66
N TYR A 133 -16.54 -12.55 -11.90
CA TYR A 133 -17.34 -11.34 -11.96
C TYR A 133 -17.36 -10.76 -13.38
N VAL A 134 -18.55 -10.56 -13.92
CA VAL A 134 -18.75 -10.02 -15.26
C VAL A 134 -18.65 -8.49 -15.23
N ILE A 135 -17.53 -7.95 -15.75
CA ILE A 135 -17.29 -6.52 -15.89
C ILE A 135 -18.09 -5.91 -17.05
N ASP A 136 -18.20 -6.67 -18.14
CA ASP A 136 -18.94 -6.33 -19.33
C ASP A 136 -19.33 -7.62 -20.09
N GLU A 137 -20.19 -7.56 -21.11
CA GLU A 137 -20.53 -8.73 -21.90
C GLU A 137 -19.29 -9.52 -22.33
N ASN A 138 -19.21 -10.80 -21.96
CA ASN A 138 -18.08 -11.70 -22.26
C ASN A 138 -16.71 -11.30 -21.70
N VAL A 139 -16.65 -10.35 -20.75
CA VAL A 139 -15.39 -9.92 -20.09
C VAL A 139 -15.52 -10.13 -18.60
N THR A 140 -14.68 -11.01 -18.04
CA THR A 140 -14.60 -11.29 -16.62
C THR A 140 -13.51 -10.49 -15.92
N ALA A 141 -13.53 -10.48 -14.59
CA ALA A 141 -12.46 -9.88 -13.79
C ALA A 141 -11.11 -10.58 -14.00
N ASP A 142 -11.11 -11.89 -14.26
CA ASP A 142 -9.88 -12.63 -14.60
C ASP A 142 -9.31 -12.21 -15.95
N ASP A 143 -10.17 -12.02 -16.98
CA ASP A 143 -9.74 -11.46 -18.25
C ASP A 143 -9.11 -10.07 -18.09
N ALA A 144 -9.76 -9.20 -17.31
CA ALA A 144 -9.25 -7.86 -17.02
C ALA A 144 -7.92 -7.91 -16.27
N LYS A 145 -7.75 -8.82 -15.30
CA LYS A 145 -6.49 -9.05 -14.58
C LYS A 145 -5.37 -9.44 -15.54
N ARG A 146 -5.61 -10.41 -16.42
CA ARG A 146 -4.61 -10.85 -17.43
C ARG A 146 -4.22 -9.73 -18.36
N PHE A 147 -5.19 -8.95 -18.85
CA PHE A 147 -4.94 -7.81 -19.74
C PHE A 147 -4.22 -6.65 -19.02
N VAL A 148 -4.67 -6.24 -17.84
CA VAL A 148 -4.08 -5.13 -17.07
C VAL A 148 -2.67 -5.45 -16.60
N ALA A 149 -2.39 -6.68 -16.20
CA ALA A 149 -1.13 -7.27 -15.75
C ALA A 149 -0.43 -6.56 -14.57
N THR A 150 -0.45 -5.23 -14.50
CA THR A 150 0.20 -4.42 -13.46
C THR A 150 -0.80 -3.57 -12.68
N ASN A 151 -0.68 -3.56 -11.33
CA ASN A 151 -1.61 -2.86 -10.41
C ASN A 151 -3.06 -3.36 -10.55
N THR A 152 -3.25 -4.63 -10.83
CA THR A 152 -4.54 -5.27 -11.07
C THR A 152 -5.49 -5.10 -9.89
N HIS A 153 -4.99 -5.28 -8.65
CA HIS A 153 -5.72 -5.06 -7.39
C HIS A 153 -6.35 -3.65 -7.28
N ARG A 154 -5.82 -2.67 -8.01
CA ARG A 154 -6.35 -1.31 -8.04
C ARG A 154 -7.32 -1.09 -9.20
N TYR A 155 -7.03 -1.64 -10.38
CA TYR A 155 -7.82 -1.38 -11.59
C TYR A 155 -9.05 -2.30 -11.71
N VAL A 156 -8.94 -3.56 -11.33
CA VAL A 156 -10.06 -4.51 -11.46
C VAL A 156 -11.28 -4.08 -10.64
N PRO A 157 -11.16 -3.67 -9.35
CA PRO A 157 -12.30 -3.15 -8.61
C PRO A 157 -12.90 -1.88 -9.23
N LYS A 158 -12.08 -0.99 -9.79
CA LYS A 158 -12.56 0.19 -10.48
C LYS A 158 -13.32 -0.17 -11.76
N PHE A 159 -12.84 -1.16 -12.51
CA PHE A 159 -13.54 -1.64 -13.71
C PHE A 159 -14.89 -2.28 -13.37
N ALA A 160 -14.99 -2.95 -12.23
CA ALA A 160 -16.26 -3.52 -11.75
C ALA A 160 -17.27 -2.43 -11.32
N THR A 161 -16.81 -1.31 -10.79
CA THR A 161 -17.68 -0.22 -10.32
C THR A 161 -18.01 0.81 -11.40
N LEU A 162 -17.12 0.99 -12.39
CA LEU A 162 -17.31 1.92 -13.49
C LEU A 162 -18.24 1.32 -14.55
N ASN A 163 -19.25 2.09 -14.99
CA ASN A 163 -20.21 1.70 -16.01
C ASN A 163 -20.73 2.94 -16.76
N LYS A 164 -21.78 2.79 -17.57
CA LYS A 164 -22.36 3.90 -18.34
C LYS A 164 -22.93 5.04 -17.47
N THR A 165 -23.36 4.72 -16.25
CA THR A 165 -23.94 5.69 -15.30
C THR A 165 -22.89 6.21 -14.31
N ASN A 166 -21.97 5.35 -13.87
CA ASN A 166 -20.88 5.73 -12.99
C ASN A 166 -19.56 5.75 -13.78
N LYS A 167 -19.08 6.96 -14.13
CA LYS A 167 -17.91 7.17 -14.99
C LYS A 167 -16.72 7.80 -14.25
N ILE A 168 -16.92 8.23 -13.02
CA ILE A 168 -15.93 9.02 -12.28
C ILE A 168 -15.14 8.11 -11.35
N SER A 169 -13.81 8.19 -11.49
CA SER A 169 -12.85 7.56 -10.56
C SER A 169 -11.56 8.36 -10.61
N TRP A 170 -10.97 8.67 -9.45
CA TRP A 170 -9.76 9.46 -9.41
C TRP A 170 -8.51 8.65 -9.73
N ASN A 171 -7.71 9.16 -10.67
CA ASN A 171 -6.43 8.58 -11.07
C ASN A 171 -5.32 9.62 -11.06
N TRP A 172 -4.46 9.57 -10.04
CA TRP A 172 -3.36 10.52 -9.89
C TRP A 172 -2.36 10.51 -11.04
N MET A 173 -2.08 9.33 -11.63
CA MET A 173 -1.14 9.23 -12.75
C MET A 173 -1.73 9.86 -14.03
N ALA A 174 -3.02 9.67 -14.26
CA ALA A 174 -3.71 10.30 -15.38
C ALA A 174 -3.87 11.82 -15.18
N PHE A 175 -4.00 12.28 -13.94
CA PHE A 175 -4.04 13.71 -13.61
C PHE A 175 -2.67 14.38 -13.81
N LEU A 176 -1.60 13.80 -13.26
CA LEU A 176 -0.27 14.40 -13.33
C LEU A 176 0.36 14.29 -14.73
N PHE A 177 0.17 13.15 -15.40
CA PHE A 177 0.81 12.81 -16.66
C PHE A 177 -0.17 12.19 -17.67
N PRO A 178 -1.16 12.92 -18.18
CA PRO A 178 -2.25 12.37 -19.00
C PRO A 178 -1.72 11.58 -20.21
N CYS A 179 -0.90 12.22 -21.03
CA CYS A 179 -0.30 11.63 -22.23
C CYS A 179 0.55 10.38 -21.88
N SER A 180 1.51 10.55 -20.98
CA SER A 180 2.45 9.49 -20.59
C SER A 180 1.76 8.28 -19.99
N TRP A 181 0.76 8.52 -19.13
CA TRP A 181 -0.03 7.45 -18.51
C TRP A 181 -0.82 6.67 -19.57
N MET A 182 -1.50 7.34 -20.49
CA MET A 182 -2.23 6.68 -21.57
C MET A 182 -1.32 5.88 -22.51
N LEU A 183 -0.20 6.46 -22.91
CA LEU A 183 0.79 5.76 -23.74
C LEU A 183 1.37 4.54 -23.01
N SER A 184 1.67 4.66 -21.73
CA SER A 184 2.15 3.53 -20.93
C SER A 184 1.16 2.37 -20.87
N ARG A 185 -0.14 2.65 -20.94
CA ARG A 185 -1.23 1.66 -21.01
C ARG A 185 -1.58 1.26 -22.44
N LYS A 186 -0.75 1.63 -23.42
CA LYS A 186 -0.90 1.33 -24.85
C LYS A 186 -2.19 1.89 -25.47
N MET A 187 -2.79 2.89 -24.82
CA MET A 187 -3.92 3.66 -25.34
C MET A 187 -3.43 4.73 -26.33
N PHE A 188 -2.82 4.32 -27.45
CA PHE A 188 -2.11 5.23 -28.34
C PHE A 188 -2.99 6.39 -28.83
N LYS A 189 -4.23 6.11 -29.29
CA LYS A 189 -5.14 7.16 -29.78
C LYS A 189 -5.40 8.22 -28.69
N GLY A 190 -5.78 7.78 -27.47
CA GLY A 190 -6.03 8.67 -26.34
C GLY A 190 -4.78 9.42 -25.89
N GLY A 191 -3.62 8.72 -25.84
CA GLY A 191 -2.35 9.31 -25.45
C GLY A 191 -1.87 10.40 -26.41
N ILE A 192 -2.00 10.17 -27.71
CA ILE A 192 -1.66 11.17 -28.75
C ILE A 192 -2.58 12.41 -28.63
N VAL A 193 -3.89 12.21 -28.48
CA VAL A 193 -4.85 13.32 -28.30
C VAL A 193 -4.52 14.11 -27.03
N ALA A 194 -4.28 13.43 -25.90
CA ALA A 194 -3.88 14.07 -24.66
C ALA A 194 -2.57 14.87 -24.83
N GLY A 195 -1.58 14.30 -25.51
CA GLY A 195 -0.31 14.97 -25.79
C GLY A 195 -0.47 16.23 -26.66
N ILE A 196 -1.25 16.15 -27.73
CA ILE A 196 -1.54 17.31 -28.59
C ILE A 196 -2.23 18.42 -27.78
N LEU A 197 -3.22 18.07 -26.96
CA LEU A 197 -3.92 19.05 -26.12
C LEU A 197 -2.98 19.70 -25.10
N SER A 198 -2.12 18.92 -24.44
CA SER A 198 -1.11 19.46 -23.50
C SER A 198 -0.08 20.35 -24.20
N ILE A 199 0.32 20.03 -25.43
CA ILE A 199 1.21 20.89 -26.24
C ILE A 199 0.49 22.20 -26.59
N ILE A 200 -0.75 22.14 -27.05
CA ILE A 200 -1.53 23.35 -27.36
C ILE A 200 -1.66 24.25 -26.12
N THR A 201 -2.01 23.71 -24.96
CA THR A 201 -2.13 24.50 -23.72
C THR A 201 -0.79 25.09 -23.29
N SER A 202 0.33 24.38 -23.47
CA SER A 202 1.67 24.90 -23.15
C SER A 202 2.10 26.06 -24.06
N LEU A 203 1.67 26.09 -25.33
CA LEU A 203 1.97 27.20 -26.25
C LEU A 203 1.39 28.51 -25.78
N PHE A 204 0.27 28.52 -25.04
CA PHE A 204 -0.28 29.74 -24.43
C PHE A 204 0.66 30.35 -23.37
N SER A 205 1.42 29.52 -22.67
CA SER A 205 2.40 29.96 -21.65
C SER A 205 3.74 30.37 -22.25
N TYR A 206 3.98 30.04 -23.53
CA TYR A 206 5.25 30.27 -24.20
C TYR A 206 5.68 31.74 -24.27
N PRO A 207 4.81 32.71 -24.65
CA PRO A 207 5.20 34.10 -24.69
C PRO A 207 5.70 34.66 -23.35
N LEU A 208 5.13 34.17 -22.24
CA LEU A 208 5.59 34.50 -20.90
C LEU A 208 6.98 33.89 -20.63
N SER A 209 7.14 32.62 -20.99
CA SER A 209 8.44 31.91 -20.81
C SER A 209 9.56 32.61 -21.60
N LEU A 210 9.27 33.05 -22.82
CA LEU A 210 10.21 33.79 -23.65
C LEU A 210 10.54 35.18 -23.05
N ALA A 211 9.54 35.90 -22.55
CA ALA A 211 9.75 37.18 -21.88
C ALA A 211 10.64 37.05 -20.65
N LEU A 212 10.40 36.02 -19.81
CA LEU A 212 11.20 35.74 -18.63
C LEU A 212 12.63 35.28 -18.98
N TYR A 213 12.79 34.48 -20.05
CA TYR A 213 14.09 34.09 -20.56
C TYR A 213 14.94 35.28 -21.03
N ASN A 214 14.34 36.18 -21.82
CA ASN A 214 15.01 37.38 -22.30
C ASN A 214 15.45 38.33 -21.19
N GLN A 215 14.82 38.24 -20.01
CA GLN A 215 15.18 38.99 -18.80
C GLN A 215 16.17 38.23 -17.90
N GLY A 216 16.64 37.06 -18.33
CA GLY A 216 17.60 36.23 -17.57
C GLY A 216 17.01 35.60 -16.29
N LEU A 217 15.67 35.48 -16.21
CA LEU A 217 14.98 34.92 -15.04
C LEU A 217 14.76 33.42 -15.11
N ILE A 218 14.93 32.81 -16.28
CA ILE A 218 14.84 31.36 -16.49
C ILE A 218 16.26 30.81 -16.71
N GLY A 219 16.57 29.67 -16.06
CA GLY A 219 17.88 29.01 -16.14
C GLY A 219 18.87 29.45 -15.06
N THR A 220 18.49 30.35 -14.16
CA THR A 220 19.30 30.76 -13.00
C THR A 220 18.90 29.97 -11.74
N PRO A 221 19.86 29.64 -10.84
CA PRO A 221 19.53 29.01 -9.56
C PRO A 221 18.57 29.87 -8.73
N ALA A 222 17.66 29.22 -8.01
CA ALA A 222 16.76 29.92 -7.11
C ALA A 222 17.56 30.68 -6.02
N SER A 223 17.41 32.00 -6.00
CA SER A 223 18.05 32.89 -5.03
C SER A 223 17.08 33.98 -4.56
N PRO A 224 17.28 34.60 -3.41
CA PRO A 224 16.46 35.73 -2.98
C PRO A 224 16.47 36.91 -3.99
N GLU A 225 17.58 37.09 -4.70
CA GLU A 225 17.71 38.08 -5.77
C GLU A 225 16.83 37.74 -6.98
N LEU A 226 16.66 36.45 -7.32
CA LEU A 226 15.77 36.01 -8.40
C LEU A 226 14.33 36.40 -8.12
N ILE A 227 13.86 36.26 -6.87
CA ILE A 227 12.50 36.65 -6.47
C ILE A 227 12.31 38.16 -6.63
N LYS A 228 13.29 38.96 -6.23
CA LYS A 228 13.27 40.40 -6.38
C LYS A 228 13.25 40.79 -7.87
N ASN A 229 14.15 40.25 -8.67
CA ASN A 229 14.24 40.50 -10.09
C ASN A 229 12.92 40.09 -10.82
N PHE A 230 12.31 38.98 -10.41
CA PHE A 230 11.00 38.55 -10.93
C PHE A 230 9.91 39.59 -10.64
N SER A 231 9.84 40.12 -9.41
CA SER A 231 8.86 41.15 -9.03
C SER A 231 9.03 42.48 -9.77
N GLU A 232 10.27 42.83 -10.11
CA GLU A 232 10.60 44.01 -10.89
C GLU A 232 10.34 43.81 -12.40
N ALA A 233 10.48 42.59 -12.91
CA ALA A 233 10.25 42.24 -14.30
C ALA A 233 8.74 42.12 -14.67
N LEU A 234 7.93 41.61 -13.74
CA LEU A 234 6.51 41.38 -13.97
C LEU A 234 5.73 42.59 -14.51
N PRO A 235 5.90 43.85 -14.00
CA PRO A 235 5.25 45.02 -14.52
C PRO A 235 5.69 45.43 -15.95
N GLN A 236 6.88 44.96 -16.38
CA GLN A 236 7.42 45.22 -17.72
C GLN A 236 6.88 44.26 -18.77
N ILE A 237 6.32 43.11 -18.33
CA ILE A 237 5.69 42.13 -19.19
C ILE A 237 4.27 42.63 -19.51
N GLY A 238 3.94 42.72 -20.76
CA GLY A 238 2.63 43.21 -21.19
C GLY A 238 1.48 42.39 -20.61
N GLY A 239 0.45 43.03 -20.10
CA GLY A 239 -0.69 42.38 -19.46
C GLY A 239 -1.37 41.31 -20.32
N ALA A 240 -1.38 41.48 -21.65
CA ALA A 240 -1.88 40.46 -22.58
C ALA A 240 -1.11 39.15 -22.55
N VAL A 241 0.21 39.23 -22.37
CA VAL A 241 1.10 38.02 -22.23
C VAL A 241 0.76 37.27 -20.96
N ILE A 242 0.60 37.98 -19.85
CA ILE A 242 0.22 37.38 -18.55
C ILE A 242 -1.16 36.74 -18.65
N LEU A 243 -2.14 37.40 -19.21
CA LEU A 243 -3.51 36.86 -19.41
C LEU A 243 -3.48 35.60 -20.28
N CYS A 244 -2.72 35.60 -21.36
CA CYS A 244 -2.57 34.44 -22.23
C CYS A 244 -1.97 33.24 -21.49
N ALA A 245 -0.90 33.46 -20.71
CA ALA A 245 -0.28 32.42 -19.91
C ALA A 245 -1.21 31.86 -18.81
N MET A 246 -1.96 32.73 -18.14
CA MET A 246 -2.98 32.34 -17.17
C MET A 246 -4.09 31.49 -17.81
N ALA A 247 -4.56 31.87 -18.99
CA ALA A 247 -5.54 31.07 -19.75
C ALA A 247 -4.98 29.67 -20.07
N GLY A 248 -3.73 29.58 -20.50
CA GLY A 248 -3.06 28.31 -20.75
C GLY A 248 -2.98 27.42 -19.50
N LEU A 249 -2.58 27.99 -18.36
CA LEU A 249 -2.53 27.26 -17.08
C LEU A 249 -3.90 26.75 -16.63
N ILE A 250 -4.94 27.55 -16.78
CA ILE A 250 -6.31 27.15 -16.45
C ILE A 250 -6.76 26.02 -17.37
N LEU A 251 -6.55 26.14 -18.68
CA LEU A 251 -6.88 25.08 -19.65
C LEU A 251 -6.14 23.78 -19.35
N GLU A 252 -4.85 23.86 -19.04
CA GLU A 252 -4.05 22.68 -18.65
C GLU A 252 -4.58 22.03 -17.36
N LEU A 253 -4.92 22.83 -16.36
CA LEU A 253 -5.51 22.32 -15.13
C LEU A 253 -6.85 21.62 -15.40
N VAL A 254 -7.73 22.22 -16.20
CA VAL A 254 -9.01 21.61 -16.60
C VAL A 254 -8.78 20.30 -17.34
N LEU A 255 -7.84 20.26 -18.27
CA LEU A 255 -7.46 19.07 -19.02
C LEU A 255 -7.00 17.96 -18.06
N ARG A 256 -6.11 18.27 -17.12
CA ARG A 256 -5.62 17.34 -16.11
C ARG A 256 -6.74 16.83 -15.20
N LEU A 257 -7.65 17.70 -14.78
CA LEU A 257 -8.82 17.30 -13.99
C LEU A 257 -9.71 16.32 -14.75
N VAL A 258 -9.98 16.58 -16.03
CA VAL A 258 -10.77 15.68 -16.88
C VAL A 258 -10.11 14.30 -16.97
N PHE A 259 -8.81 14.23 -17.27
CA PHE A 259 -8.11 12.96 -17.33
C PHE A 259 -7.99 12.28 -15.95
N GLY A 260 -7.80 13.04 -14.89
CA GLY A 260 -7.79 12.54 -13.52
C GLY A 260 -9.10 11.87 -13.09
N MET A 261 -10.23 12.48 -13.48
CA MET A 261 -11.57 12.00 -13.13
C MET A 261 -12.06 10.88 -14.04
N PHE A 262 -11.78 10.93 -15.33
CA PHE A 262 -12.31 9.99 -16.32
C PHE A 262 -11.27 9.02 -16.87
N GLY A 263 -10.00 9.14 -16.49
CA GLY A 263 -8.92 8.30 -17.00
C GLY A 263 -9.17 6.81 -16.81
N ASP A 264 -9.60 6.42 -15.63
CA ASP A 264 -9.90 5.00 -15.35
C ASP A 264 -11.10 4.49 -16.19
N TYR A 265 -12.10 5.34 -16.46
CA TYR A 265 -13.22 5.00 -17.32
C TYR A 265 -12.77 4.82 -18.78
N PHE A 266 -11.89 5.68 -19.28
CA PHE A 266 -11.31 5.53 -20.61
C PHE A 266 -10.49 4.25 -20.70
N TYR A 267 -9.70 3.95 -19.66
CA TYR A 267 -8.91 2.73 -19.63
C TYR A 267 -9.78 1.46 -19.55
N ARG A 268 -10.84 1.48 -18.74
CA ARG A 268 -11.81 0.39 -18.69
C ARG A 268 -12.39 0.09 -20.08
N ASN A 269 -12.90 1.12 -20.74
CA ASN A 269 -13.54 0.94 -22.05
C ASN A 269 -12.55 0.43 -23.09
N TYR A 270 -11.33 0.96 -23.11
CA TYR A 270 -10.26 0.47 -23.96
C TYR A 270 -9.92 -1.00 -23.65
N ALA A 271 -9.74 -1.35 -22.39
CA ALA A 271 -9.42 -2.72 -21.98
C ALA A 271 -10.53 -3.70 -22.37
N VAL A 272 -11.78 -3.36 -22.09
CA VAL A 272 -12.95 -4.18 -22.46
C VAL A 272 -13.02 -4.40 -23.96
N GLU A 273 -12.84 -3.35 -24.77
CA GLU A 273 -12.84 -3.45 -26.23
C GLU A 273 -11.71 -4.37 -26.75
N GLN A 274 -10.49 -4.19 -26.21
CA GLN A 274 -9.37 -5.03 -26.60
C GLN A 274 -9.55 -6.49 -26.18
N ILE A 275 -10.06 -6.74 -24.98
CA ILE A 275 -10.33 -8.09 -24.49
C ILE A 275 -11.38 -8.78 -25.37
N LYS A 276 -12.49 -8.10 -25.69
CA LYS A 276 -13.53 -8.65 -26.60
C LYS A 276 -12.95 -9.00 -27.96
N ARG A 277 -12.12 -8.11 -28.53
CA ARG A 277 -11.45 -8.36 -29.82
C ARG A 277 -10.50 -9.53 -29.76
N ILE A 278 -9.66 -9.61 -28.73
CA ILE A 278 -8.71 -10.72 -28.54
C ILE A 278 -9.44 -12.05 -28.41
N LYS A 279 -10.51 -12.12 -27.62
CA LYS A 279 -11.32 -13.33 -27.46
C LYS A 279 -12.00 -13.78 -28.75
N ALA A 280 -12.36 -12.85 -29.63
CA ALA A 280 -13.01 -13.16 -30.90
C ALA A 280 -12.05 -13.59 -32.00
N GLU A 281 -10.85 -13.02 -32.02
CA GLU A 281 -9.91 -13.12 -33.17
C GLU A 281 -8.69 -13.99 -32.89
N SER A 282 -8.29 -14.19 -31.61
CA SER A 282 -7.01 -14.81 -31.27
C SER A 282 -7.12 -16.31 -30.99
N ILE A 283 -6.16 -17.06 -31.51
CA ILE A 283 -6.00 -18.49 -31.19
C ILE A 283 -5.42 -18.67 -29.79
N ASP A 284 -4.48 -17.79 -29.38
CA ASP A 284 -3.92 -17.74 -28.01
C ASP A 284 -4.19 -16.37 -27.37
N PRO A 285 -5.30 -16.24 -26.64
CA PRO A 285 -5.63 -14.99 -25.96
C PRO A 285 -4.59 -14.54 -24.95
N ASP A 286 -3.92 -15.46 -24.24
CA ASP A 286 -2.97 -15.13 -23.17
C ASP A 286 -1.69 -14.47 -23.73
N GLU A 287 -1.22 -14.89 -24.89
CA GLU A 287 -0.10 -14.25 -25.58
C GLU A 287 -0.48 -12.83 -26.03
N GLU A 288 -1.67 -12.67 -26.60
CA GLU A 288 -2.17 -11.36 -27.04
C GLU A 288 -2.44 -10.40 -25.86
N TYR A 289 -2.92 -10.90 -24.70
CA TYR A 289 -3.04 -10.08 -23.49
C TYR A 289 -1.68 -9.54 -23.05
N ARG A 290 -0.62 -10.33 -23.09
CA ARG A 290 0.74 -9.87 -22.78
C ARG A 290 1.27 -8.84 -23.78
N LYS A 291 0.97 -8.99 -25.06
CA LYS A 291 1.42 -8.06 -26.11
C LYS A 291 0.67 -6.73 -26.07
N LYS A 292 -0.65 -6.76 -25.96
CA LYS A 292 -1.53 -5.57 -26.06
C LYS A 292 -1.85 -4.92 -24.72
N GLY A 293 -1.78 -5.68 -23.63
CA GLY A 293 -2.05 -5.21 -22.27
C GLY A 293 -0.80 -4.75 -21.53
N GLY A 294 -0.95 -4.67 -20.20
CA GLY A 294 0.10 -4.29 -19.27
C GLY A 294 0.44 -2.80 -19.29
N ALA A 295 1.58 -2.47 -18.71
CA ALA A 295 2.15 -1.12 -18.72
C ALA A 295 3.58 -1.16 -19.28
N ASN A 296 3.95 -0.15 -20.06
CA ASN A 296 5.27 -0.01 -20.65
C ASN A 296 5.93 1.29 -20.17
N LEU A 297 7.00 1.16 -19.39
CA LEU A 297 7.75 2.28 -18.84
C LEU A 297 8.42 3.13 -19.94
N PHE A 298 8.90 2.50 -21.00
CA PHE A 298 9.51 3.22 -22.12
C PHE A 298 8.51 4.17 -22.80
N LEU A 299 7.28 3.71 -23.03
CA LEU A 299 6.21 4.56 -23.59
C LEU A 299 5.81 5.67 -22.63
N PHE A 300 5.87 5.42 -21.32
CA PHE A 300 5.64 6.49 -20.32
C PHE A 300 6.70 7.58 -20.44
N LEU A 301 7.97 7.21 -20.45
CA LEU A 301 9.09 8.15 -20.57
C LEU A 301 9.05 8.89 -21.90
N LEU A 302 8.75 8.19 -23.01
CA LEU A 302 8.60 8.81 -24.32
C LEU A 302 7.50 9.88 -24.33
N GLY A 303 6.35 9.59 -23.73
CA GLY A 303 5.26 10.55 -23.58
C GLY A 303 5.64 11.76 -22.74
N LEU A 304 6.38 11.54 -21.66
CA LEU A 304 6.89 12.61 -20.80
C LEU A 304 7.82 13.54 -21.58
N LEU A 305 8.81 12.96 -22.27
CA LEU A 305 9.75 13.70 -23.08
C LEU A 305 9.05 14.47 -24.22
N ALA A 306 8.07 13.88 -24.87
CA ALA A 306 7.34 14.53 -25.95
C ALA A 306 6.57 15.77 -25.45
N VAL A 307 5.90 15.69 -24.31
CA VAL A 307 5.11 16.81 -23.77
C VAL A 307 6.01 17.92 -23.23
N GLU A 308 7.13 17.57 -22.58
CA GLU A 308 8.04 18.56 -21.97
C GLU A 308 8.94 19.28 -23.00
N TYR A 309 9.46 18.55 -23.98
CA TYR A 309 10.50 19.09 -24.87
C TYR A 309 9.98 19.50 -26.26
N LEU A 310 8.92 18.88 -26.78
CA LEU A 310 8.42 19.18 -28.13
C LEU A 310 7.93 20.62 -28.26
N PRO A 311 7.23 21.25 -27.30
CA PRO A 311 6.87 22.68 -27.39
C PRO A 311 8.08 23.58 -27.53
N SER A 312 9.11 23.36 -26.71
CA SER A 312 10.36 24.14 -26.76
C SER A 312 11.08 23.98 -28.11
N PHE A 313 11.09 22.75 -28.67
CA PHE A 313 11.65 22.49 -29.97
C PHE A 313 10.89 23.14 -31.13
N ILE A 314 9.55 23.08 -31.08
CA ILE A 314 8.69 23.75 -32.10
C ILE A 314 9.00 25.23 -32.13
N VAL A 315 9.12 25.87 -30.99
CA VAL A 315 9.37 27.29 -30.92
C VAL A 315 10.78 27.68 -31.36
N MET A 316 11.76 26.80 -31.17
CA MET A 316 13.12 27.04 -31.65
C MET A 316 13.22 27.01 -33.18
N LEU A 317 12.22 26.46 -33.86
CA LEU A 317 12.14 26.41 -35.34
C LEU A 317 11.54 27.65 -35.97
N PHE A 318 10.89 28.51 -35.20
CA PHE A 318 10.25 29.77 -35.65
C PHE A 318 10.88 30.98 -34.99
#